data_b3275ac009f2ef347a3f8f819b3d0494
#
_entry.id   b3275ac009f2ef347a3f8f819b3d0494
#
_cell.length_a   1.000
_cell.length_b   1.000
_cell.length_c   1.000
_cell.angle_alpha   90.00
_cell.angle_beta   90.00
_cell.angle_gamma   90.00
#
_symmetry.space_group_name_H-M   'P 1'
#
loop_
_entity.id
_entity.type
_entity.pdbx_description
1 polymer ?
#
loop_
_entity_poly.entity_id
_entity_poly.type
_entity_poly.pdbx_seq_one_letter_code
_entity_poly.pdbx_strand_id
1 'polypeptide(L)'
;TVDYAEKFYDEIGFKDWNHAESQTPMLKAQHPDYELYSTGIHAANGVACADCHMPYVKEGTSKISSHHIQSPLNTIAESCQTCHRQSEEYLKNQVIGIQDQVFATKQTLERALSDAIDAIVAADKNPNAKADAMEKARDLHRKAQWRWDYISSENSMGFHSPTETLRVLGQGIDLARQAQLQAHMAIGVTATGEANPDAGITSGKGTANEAAGGATPTKEE
;
A
#
# COMPACT_ATOMS: atom_id res chain seq x y z
N THR A 1 -15.72 -0.88 0.48
CA THR A 1 -14.43 -0.89 1.19
C THR A 1 -13.53 -2.01 0.67
N VAL A 2 -12.24 -1.90 0.90
CA VAL A 2 -11.23 -2.90 0.52
C VAL A 2 -11.58 -4.30 1.05
N ASP A 3 -12.03 -4.37 2.31
CA ASP A 3 -12.37 -5.62 2.99
C ASP A 3 -13.64 -6.28 2.40
N TYR A 4 -14.64 -5.47 2.02
CA TYR A 4 -15.87 -5.99 1.40
C TYR A 4 -15.59 -6.55 0.00
N ALA A 5 -14.78 -5.84 -0.80
CA ALA A 5 -14.43 -6.29 -2.15
C ALA A 5 -13.61 -7.60 -2.10
N GLU A 6 -12.63 -7.71 -1.19
CA GLU A 6 -11.88 -8.94 -0.95
C GLU A 6 -12.81 -10.11 -0.64
N LYS A 7 -13.68 -9.94 0.37
CA LYS A 7 -14.64 -10.98 0.77
C LYS A 7 -15.51 -11.43 -0.41
N PHE A 8 -16.03 -10.49 -1.19
CA PHE A 8 -16.86 -10.81 -2.35
C PHE A 8 -16.10 -11.64 -3.39
N TYR A 9 -14.87 -11.23 -3.74
CA TYR A 9 -14.07 -11.96 -4.71
C TYR A 9 -13.63 -13.33 -4.21
N ASP A 10 -13.37 -13.48 -2.91
CA ASP A 10 -13.04 -14.76 -2.31
C ASP A 10 -14.26 -15.72 -2.30
N GLU A 11 -15.47 -15.21 -1.99
CA GLU A 11 -16.71 -16.01 -2.01
C GLU A 11 -17.05 -16.58 -3.39
N ILE A 12 -16.76 -15.83 -4.47
CA ILE A 12 -17.01 -16.30 -5.84
C ILE A 12 -15.78 -16.98 -6.48
N GLY A 13 -14.67 -17.12 -5.76
CA GLY A 13 -13.43 -17.73 -6.24
C GLY A 13 -12.76 -16.98 -7.39
N PHE A 14 -12.97 -15.66 -7.48
CA PHE A 14 -12.45 -14.84 -8.58
C PHE A 14 -10.97 -14.52 -8.40
N LYS A 15 -10.24 -14.51 -9.51
CA LYS A 15 -8.87 -14.00 -9.63
C LYS A 15 -8.67 -13.37 -11.00
N ASP A 16 -7.82 -12.37 -11.08
CA ASP A 16 -7.39 -11.77 -12.35
C ASP A 16 -6.26 -12.58 -12.99
N TRP A 17 -5.25 -12.98 -12.19
CA TRP A 17 -4.11 -13.79 -12.67
C TRP A 17 -3.49 -14.60 -11.52
N ASN A 18 -2.51 -15.44 -11.85
CA ASN A 18 -1.61 -16.02 -10.87
C ASN A 18 -0.28 -15.29 -10.91
N HIS A 19 0.26 -14.97 -9.74
CA HIS A 19 1.62 -14.39 -9.63
C HIS A 19 2.65 -15.36 -10.22
N ALA A 20 3.52 -14.85 -11.10
CA ALA A 20 4.42 -15.70 -11.90
C ALA A 20 5.33 -16.61 -11.08
N GLU A 21 5.84 -16.11 -9.96
CA GLU A 21 6.80 -16.83 -9.12
C GLU A 21 6.12 -17.59 -7.97
N SER A 22 5.30 -16.93 -7.17
CA SER A 22 4.65 -17.55 -5.99
C SER A 22 3.42 -18.40 -6.33
N GLN A 23 2.93 -18.34 -7.58
CA GLN A 23 1.71 -19.00 -8.05
C GLN A 23 0.44 -18.62 -7.27
N THR A 24 0.50 -17.53 -6.52
CA THR A 24 -0.63 -16.99 -5.76
C THR A 24 -1.71 -16.42 -6.69
N PRO A 25 -3.01 -16.74 -6.49
CA PRO A 25 -4.09 -16.12 -7.24
C PRO A 25 -4.26 -14.66 -6.80
N MET A 26 -4.16 -13.72 -7.74
CA MET A 26 -4.12 -12.28 -7.48
C MET A 26 -5.38 -11.56 -7.93
N LEU A 27 -5.61 -10.41 -7.33
CA LEU A 27 -6.64 -9.43 -7.68
C LEU A 27 -6.01 -8.13 -8.16
N LYS A 28 -6.71 -7.43 -9.06
CA LYS A 28 -6.36 -6.08 -9.53
C LYS A 28 -7.42 -5.07 -9.13
N ALA A 29 -7.02 -4.00 -8.47
CA ALA A 29 -7.89 -2.85 -8.22
C ALA A 29 -7.87 -1.89 -9.42
N GLN A 30 -9.01 -1.24 -9.67
CA GLN A 30 -9.17 -0.24 -10.72
C GLN A 30 -9.84 1.01 -10.13
N HIS A 31 -9.05 2.07 -9.93
CA HIS A 31 -9.52 3.40 -9.55
C HIS A 31 -10.51 3.44 -8.37
N PRO A 32 -10.15 2.97 -7.15
CA PRO A 32 -11.04 2.96 -5.99
C PRO A 32 -11.13 4.35 -5.32
N ASP A 33 -11.14 5.41 -6.14
CA ASP A 33 -11.12 6.80 -5.67
C ASP A 33 -12.36 7.15 -4.86
N TYR A 34 -13.54 6.76 -5.34
CA TYR A 34 -14.80 7.03 -4.66
C TYR A 34 -14.91 6.25 -3.34
N GLU A 35 -14.53 4.98 -3.36
CA GLU A 35 -14.57 4.10 -2.20
C GLU A 35 -13.66 4.62 -1.08
N LEU A 36 -12.49 5.14 -1.45
CA LEU A 36 -11.56 5.71 -0.48
C LEU A 36 -12.02 7.09 -0.02
N TYR A 37 -12.36 7.98 -0.98
CA TYR A 37 -12.87 9.32 -0.68
C TYR A 37 -14.05 9.30 0.27
N SER A 38 -15.01 8.38 0.09
CA SER A 38 -16.22 8.27 0.90
C SER A 38 -15.96 7.99 2.39
N THR A 39 -14.76 7.54 2.73
CA THR A 39 -14.31 7.32 4.11
C THR A 39 -13.54 8.53 4.71
N GLY A 40 -13.31 9.56 3.89
CA GLY A 40 -12.51 10.73 4.25
C GLY A 40 -13.31 11.84 4.93
N ILE A 41 -12.57 12.76 5.56
CA ILE A 41 -13.17 13.88 6.30
C ILE A 41 -13.93 14.84 5.39
N HIS A 42 -13.49 15.06 4.15
CA HIS A 42 -14.17 15.94 3.21
C HIS A 42 -15.54 15.37 2.81
N ALA A 43 -15.60 14.08 2.49
CA ALA A 43 -16.86 13.39 2.21
C ALA A 43 -17.83 13.45 3.42
N ALA A 44 -17.32 13.22 4.64
CA ALA A 44 -18.09 13.29 5.86
C ALA A 44 -18.69 14.68 6.12
N ASN A 45 -18.09 15.74 5.56
CA ASN A 45 -18.58 17.11 5.63
C ASN A 45 -19.33 17.57 4.36
N GLY A 46 -19.72 16.64 3.48
CA GLY A 46 -20.55 16.92 2.32
C GLY A 46 -19.84 17.61 1.16
N VAL A 47 -18.50 17.63 1.15
CA VAL A 47 -17.71 18.17 0.04
C VAL A 47 -17.79 17.21 -1.14
N ALA A 48 -18.12 17.67 -2.33
CA ALA A 48 -18.19 16.85 -3.53
C ALA A 48 -16.83 16.85 -4.28
N CYS A 49 -16.61 15.84 -5.10
CA CYS A 49 -15.42 15.79 -5.96
C CYS A 49 -15.25 17.06 -6.80
N ALA A 50 -16.37 17.59 -7.31
CA ALA A 50 -16.39 18.81 -8.13
C ALA A 50 -15.97 20.07 -7.37
N ASP A 51 -16.16 20.13 -6.06
CA ASP A 51 -15.78 21.30 -5.26
C ASP A 51 -14.27 21.53 -5.25
N CYS A 52 -13.50 20.43 -5.37
CA CYS A 52 -12.05 20.46 -5.43
C CYS A 52 -11.52 20.39 -6.88
N HIS A 53 -12.08 19.50 -7.72
CA HIS A 53 -11.56 19.21 -9.06
C HIS A 53 -12.16 20.07 -10.17
N MET A 54 -13.27 20.75 -9.88
CA MET A 54 -13.97 21.66 -10.80
C MET A 54 -14.32 22.98 -10.10
N PRO A 55 -13.34 23.70 -9.52
CA PRO A 55 -13.61 24.89 -8.73
C PRO A 55 -14.25 25.96 -9.59
N TYR A 56 -14.92 26.91 -8.93
CA TYR A 56 -15.46 28.06 -9.60
C TYR A 56 -14.36 29.05 -9.97
N VAL A 57 -14.27 29.38 -11.25
CA VAL A 57 -13.34 30.37 -11.79
C VAL A 57 -14.09 31.55 -12.42
N LYS A 58 -13.41 32.69 -12.53
CA LYS A 58 -13.98 33.88 -13.19
C LYS A 58 -13.56 33.91 -14.65
N GLU A 59 -14.54 33.96 -15.55
CA GLU A 59 -14.34 34.14 -16.97
C GLU A 59 -15.09 35.39 -17.43
N GLY A 60 -14.36 36.46 -17.74
CA GLY A 60 -14.93 37.76 -18.01
C GLY A 60 -15.71 38.28 -16.79
N THR A 61 -17.03 38.49 -16.99
CA THR A 61 -17.96 38.91 -15.93
C THR A 61 -18.69 37.75 -15.26
N SER A 62 -18.54 36.55 -15.76
CA SER A 62 -19.24 35.35 -15.28
C SER A 62 -18.38 34.53 -14.33
N LYS A 63 -19.05 33.87 -13.35
CA LYS A 63 -18.47 32.83 -12.50
C LYS A 63 -18.95 31.49 -13.04
N ILE A 64 -18.02 30.66 -13.47
CA ILE A 64 -18.32 29.34 -14.05
C ILE A 64 -17.58 28.24 -13.30
N SER A 65 -18.08 27.02 -13.35
CA SER A 65 -17.34 25.84 -12.89
C SER A 65 -16.25 25.50 -13.91
N SER A 66 -15.02 25.34 -13.47
CA SER A 66 -13.92 24.90 -14.32
C SER A 66 -14.13 23.47 -14.77
N HIS A 67 -14.11 23.22 -16.08
CA HIS A 67 -14.19 21.86 -16.64
C HIS A 67 -12.79 21.28 -16.95
N HIS A 68 -11.73 21.96 -16.55
CA HIS A 68 -10.37 21.42 -16.56
C HIS A 68 -10.18 20.55 -15.31
N ILE A 69 -10.62 19.30 -15.37
CA ILE A 69 -10.45 18.33 -14.28
C ILE A 69 -8.96 18.06 -14.11
N GLN A 70 -8.41 18.52 -13.01
CA GLN A 70 -6.97 18.44 -12.70
C GLN A 70 -6.74 18.27 -11.20
N SER A 71 -5.46 18.13 -10.80
CA SER A 71 -5.10 18.15 -9.39
C SER A 71 -5.47 19.51 -8.76
N PRO A 72 -6.19 19.53 -7.63
CA PRO A 72 -6.49 20.76 -6.90
C PRO A 72 -5.25 21.53 -6.44
N LEU A 73 -4.08 20.89 -6.40
CA LEU A 73 -2.79 21.54 -6.10
C LEU A 73 -2.37 22.57 -7.16
N ASN A 74 -2.97 22.53 -8.35
CA ASN A 74 -2.73 23.52 -9.40
C ASN A 74 -3.61 24.78 -9.23
N THR A 75 -4.65 24.70 -8.39
CA THR A 75 -5.67 25.74 -8.20
C THR A 75 -6.07 25.87 -6.74
N ILE A 76 -5.09 25.91 -5.83
CA ILE A 76 -5.31 25.89 -4.37
C ILE A 76 -6.20 27.07 -3.93
N ALA A 77 -6.00 28.25 -4.51
CA ALA A 77 -6.80 29.44 -4.21
C ALA A 77 -8.29 29.23 -4.52
N GLU A 78 -8.60 28.65 -5.67
CA GLU A 78 -9.97 28.43 -6.12
C GLU A 78 -10.60 27.17 -5.52
N SER A 79 -9.79 26.15 -5.24
CA SER A 79 -10.26 24.86 -4.71
C SER A 79 -10.31 24.86 -3.18
N CYS A 80 -9.15 25.00 -2.54
CA CYS A 80 -9.00 24.81 -1.10
C CYS A 80 -9.41 26.05 -0.30
N GLN A 81 -8.99 27.25 -0.73
CA GLN A 81 -9.22 28.49 0.02
C GLN A 81 -10.66 28.99 -0.04
N THR A 82 -11.56 28.33 -0.78
CA THR A 82 -12.99 28.57 -0.66
C THR A 82 -13.53 28.20 0.73
N CYS A 83 -12.93 27.24 1.41
CA CYS A 83 -13.26 26.77 2.75
C CYS A 83 -12.15 27.01 3.76
N HIS A 84 -10.86 26.84 3.37
CA HIS A 84 -9.69 26.97 4.23
C HIS A 84 -9.09 28.40 4.15
N ARG A 85 -8.70 28.94 5.29
CA ARG A 85 -8.16 30.32 5.39
C ARG A 85 -6.63 30.38 5.46
N GLN A 86 -5.97 29.24 5.47
CA GLN A 86 -4.52 29.12 5.51
C GLN A 86 -3.92 29.51 4.16
N SER A 87 -2.61 29.83 4.15
CA SER A 87 -1.89 30.13 2.90
C SER A 87 -1.85 28.93 1.98
N GLU A 88 -1.73 29.17 0.68
CA GLU A 88 -1.56 28.12 -0.34
C GLU A 88 -0.36 27.21 -0.03
N GLU A 89 0.76 27.81 0.39
CA GLU A 89 1.96 27.07 0.80
C GLU A 89 1.67 26.12 1.96
N TYR A 90 0.97 26.59 2.98
CA TYR A 90 0.59 25.75 4.11
C TYR A 90 -0.30 24.58 3.65
N LEU A 91 -1.34 24.84 2.88
CA LEU A 91 -2.26 23.82 2.39
C LEU A 91 -1.56 22.80 1.49
N LYS A 92 -0.69 23.28 0.59
CA LYS A 92 0.14 22.42 -0.25
C LYS A 92 1.04 21.51 0.59
N ASN A 93 1.70 22.05 1.59
CA ASN A 93 2.60 21.29 2.46
C ASN A 93 1.84 20.23 3.29
N GLN A 94 0.58 20.50 3.68
CA GLN A 94 -0.25 19.47 4.34
C GLN A 94 -0.55 18.31 3.39
N VAL A 95 -0.90 18.59 2.15
CA VAL A 95 -1.15 17.53 1.14
C VAL A 95 0.11 16.71 0.91
N ILE A 96 1.24 17.37 0.65
CA ILE A 96 2.52 16.69 0.40
C ILE A 96 2.93 15.85 1.61
N GLY A 97 2.80 16.38 2.84
CA GLY A 97 3.13 15.63 4.04
C GLY A 97 2.30 14.35 4.21
N ILE A 98 1.01 14.39 3.86
CA ILE A 98 0.15 13.20 3.84
C ILE A 98 0.64 12.20 2.78
N GLN A 99 0.88 12.68 1.57
CA GLN A 99 1.33 11.83 0.45
C GLN A 99 2.69 11.18 0.74
N ASP A 100 3.63 11.92 1.32
CA ASP A 100 4.95 11.41 1.72
C ASP A 100 4.84 10.31 2.79
N GLN A 101 3.98 10.51 3.79
CA GLN A 101 3.73 9.51 4.82
C GLN A 101 3.12 8.23 4.24
N VAL A 102 2.14 8.36 3.35
CA VAL A 102 1.52 7.23 2.66
C VAL A 102 2.54 6.51 1.78
N PHE A 103 3.36 7.25 1.03
CA PHE A 103 4.40 6.68 0.19
C PHE A 103 5.43 5.88 1.01
N ALA A 104 5.93 6.43 2.10
CA ALA A 104 6.87 5.74 2.98
C ALA A 104 6.28 4.46 3.59
N THR A 105 5.00 4.49 3.97
CA THR A 105 4.29 3.32 4.50
C THR A 105 4.09 2.27 3.40
N LYS A 106 3.72 2.70 2.18
CA LYS A 106 3.57 1.82 1.03
C LYS A 106 4.88 1.11 0.69
N GLN A 107 6.02 1.82 0.69
CA GLN A 107 7.34 1.20 0.51
C GLN A 107 7.67 0.15 1.58
N THR A 108 7.17 0.32 2.80
CA THR A 108 7.33 -0.70 3.86
C THR A 108 6.53 -1.95 3.54
N LEU A 109 5.31 -1.80 3.01
CA LEU A 109 4.50 -2.93 2.54
C LEU A 109 5.16 -3.62 1.33
N GLU A 110 5.71 -2.87 0.39
CA GLU A 110 6.41 -3.41 -0.79
C GLU A 110 7.58 -4.32 -0.38
N ARG A 111 8.40 -3.88 0.58
CA ARG A 111 9.47 -4.72 1.13
C ARG A 111 8.92 -5.98 1.80
N ALA A 112 7.85 -5.85 2.60
CA ALA A 112 7.24 -7.00 3.26
C ALA A 112 6.66 -8.01 2.26
N LEU A 113 6.06 -7.52 1.16
CA LEU A 113 5.56 -8.37 0.07
C LEU A 113 6.69 -9.08 -0.66
N SER A 114 7.78 -8.39 -0.97
CA SER A 114 8.96 -9.00 -1.60
C SER A 114 9.52 -10.14 -0.74
N ASP A 115 9.71 -9.89 0.56
CA ASP A 115 10.19 -10.91 1.50
C ASP A 115 9.23 -12.12 1.59
N ALA A 116 7.92 -11.88 1.51
CA ALA A 116 6.92 -12.94 1.53
C ALA A 116 6.95 -13.77 0.24
N ILE A 117 7.09 -13.12 -0.92
CA ILE A 117 7.24 -13.78 -2.22
C ILE A 117 8.47 -14.68 -2.22
N ASP A 118 9.63 -14.14 -1.80
CA ASP A 118 10.89 -14.89 -1.74
C ASP A 118 10.78 -16.12 -0.83
N ALA A 119 10.12 -15.98 0.33
CA ALA A 119 9.88 -17.08 1.25
C ALA A 119 8.97 -18.16 0.65
N ILE A 120 7.88 -17.78 -0.03
CA ILE A 120 6.96 -18.71 -0.71
C ILE A 120 7.70 -19.46 -1.82
N VAL A 121 8.47 -18.75 -2.66
CA VAL A 121 9.24 -19.34 -3.75
C VAL A 121 10.32 -20.30 -3.23
N ALA A 122 10.97 -19.96 -2.12
CA ALA A 122 11.95 -20.84 -1.48
C ALA A 122 11.29 -22.10 -0.91
N ALA A 123 10.12 -21.94 -0.27
CA ALA A 123 9.38 -23.06 0.28
C ALA A 123 8.82 -24.01 -0.79
N ASP A 124 8.38 -23.50 -1.94
CA ASP A 124 7.89 -24.30 -3.07
C ASP A 124 8.95 -25.26 -3.63
N LYS A 125 10.23 -24.94 -3.48
CA LYS A 125 11.34 -25.80 -3.92
C LYS A 125 11.60 -26.97 -2.98
N ASN A 126 11.00 -26.97 -1.80
CA ASN A 126 11.18 -28.02 -0.81
C ASN A 126 10.11 -29.10 -0.99
N PRO A 127 10.47 -30.36 -1.36
CA PRO A 127 9.50 -31.43 -1.60
C PRO A 127 8.75 -31.86 -0.35
N ASN A 128 9.23 -31.47 0.84
CA ASN A 128 8.61 -31.79 2.13
C ASN A 128 7.82 -30.60 2.72
N ALA A 129 7.62 -29.53 1.94
CA ALA A 129 6.85 -28.37 2.39
C ALA A 129 5.40 -28.79 2.74
N LYS A 130 4.92 -28.34 3.88
CA LYS A 130 3.56 -28.61 4.35
C LYS A 130 2.55 -27.85 3.50
N ALA A 131 1.68 -28.57 2.80
CA ALA A 131 0.73 -28.02 1.84
C ALA A 131 -0.24 -27.02 2.48
N ASP A 132 -0.74 -27.29 3.68
CA ASP A 132 -1.66 -26.42 4.43
C ASP A 132 -1.03 -25.07 4.79
N ALA A 133 0.23 -25.07 5.19
CA ALA A 133 0.97 -23.84 5.49
C ALA A 133 1.27 -23.04 4.22
N MET A 134 1.55 -23.71 3.10
CA MET A 134 1.75 -23.07 1.79
C MET A 134 0.47 -22.45 1.25
N GLU A 135 -0.67 -23.14 1.37
CA GLU A 135 -1.98 -22.59 1.00
C GLU A 135 -2.27 -21.32 1.81
N LYS A 136 -2.07 -21.39 3.12
CA LYS A 136 -2.26 -20.21 3.99
C LYS A 136 -1.30 -19.08 3.68
N ALA A 137 -0.03 -19.37 3.34
CA ALA A 137 0.94 -18.35 2.93
C ALA A 137 0.47 -17.61 1.67
N ARG A 138 -0.06 -18.34 0.67
CA ARG A 138 -0.60 -17.74 -0.55
C ARG A 138 -1.87 -16.95 -0.29
N ASP A 139 -2.78 -17.42 0.55
CA ASP A 139 -4.00 -16.66 0.92
C ASP A 139 -3.62 -15.32 1.57
N LEU A 140 -2.69 -15.32 2.51
CA LEU A 140 -2.20 -14.11 3.16
C LEU A 140 -1.46 -13.18 2.19
N HIS A 141 -0.65 -13.73 1.27
CA HIS A 141 0.02 -12.97 0.22
C HIS A 141 -1.00 -12.29 -0.72
N ARG A 142 -2.04 -13.01 -1.17
CA ARG A 142 -3.14 -12.45 -1.96
C ARG A 142 -3.78 -11.24 -1.26
N LYS A 143 -4.10 -11.37 0.01
CA LYS A 143 -4.73 -10.34 0.83
C LYS A 143 -3.83 -9.14 1.06
N ALA A 144 -2.54 -9.36 1.25
CA ALA A 144 -1.56 -8.30 1.40
C ALA A 144 -1.36 -7.51 0.10
N GLN A 145 -1.20 -8.22 -1.02
CA GLN A 145 -1.04 -7.60 -2.34
C GLN A 145 -2.31 -6.85 -2.76
N TRP A 146 -3.51 -7.38 -2.48
CA TRP A 146 -4.76 -6.69 -2.72
C TRP A 146 -4.80 -5.31 -2.04
N ARG A 147 -4.34 -5.19 -0.80
CA ARG A 147 -4.28 -3.92 -0.06
C ARG A 147 -3.27 -2.96 -0.66
N TRP A 148 -2.13 -3.46 -1.08
CA TRP A 148 -1.12 -2.67 -1.78
C TRP A 148 -1.66 -2.12 -3.11
N ASP A 149 -2.29 -2.98 -3.92
CA ASP A 149 -2.81 -2.62 -5.23
C ASP A 149 -4.00 -1.65 -5.12
N TYR A 150 -4.88 -1.86 -4.14
CA TYR A 150 -6.01 -0.97 -3.86
C TYR A 150 -5.54 0.47 -3.56
N ILE A 151 -4.56 0.64 -2.70
CA ILE A 151 -4.01 1.97 -2.39
C ILE A 151 -3.15 2.52 -3.54
N SER A 152 -2.46 1.67 -4.30
CA SER A 152 -1.63 2.09 -5.42
C SER A 152 -2.45 2.53 -6.65
N SER A 153 -3.67 2.03 -6.79
CA SER A 153 -4.59 2.35 -7.89
C SER A 153 -5.43 3.60 -7.65
N GLU A 154 -5.37 4.18 -6.44
CA GLU A 154 -6.07 5.39 -6.05
C GLU A 154 -5.21 6.62 -6.36
N ASN A 155 -5.79 7.64 -7.01
CA ASN A 155 -5.04 8.73 -7.64
C ASN A 155 -4.62 9.86 -6.68
N SER A 156 -5.19 9.95 -5.46
CA SER A 156 -4.83 11.04 -4.53
C SER A 156 -3.55 10.78 -3.73
N MET A 157 -2.95 9.60 -3.88
CA MET A 157 -1.82 9.15 -3.04
C MET A 157 -2.19 9.17 -1.55
N GLY A 158 -3.45 8.82 -1.23
CA GLY A 158 -3.98 8.75 0.11
C GLY A 158 -4.59 10.04 0.66
N PHE A 159 -4.53 11.14 -0.06
CA PHE A 159 -5.12 12.41 0.42
C PHE A 159 -6.64 12.35 0.58
N HIS A 160 -7.33 11.57 -0.24
CA HIS A 160 -8.79 11.40 -0.14
C HIS A 160 -9.23 10.87 1.22
N SER A 161 -8.48 9.95 1.82
CA SER A 161 -8.73 9.43 3.17
C SER A 161 -7.44 8.93 3.82
N PRO A 162 -6.62 9.81 4.42
CA PRO A 162 -5.33 9.42 4.99
C PRO A 162 -5.43 8.33 6.07
N THR A 163 -6.43 8.44 6.93
CA THR A 163 -6.64 7.47 8.02
C THR A 163 -6.94 6.07 7.49
N GLU A 164 -7.86 5.95 6.53
CA GLU A 164 -8.21 4.66 5.93
C GLU A 164 -7.04 4.10 5.11
N THR A 165 -6.36 4.94 4.34
CA THR A 165 -5.19 4.55 3.57
C THR A 165 -4.11 3.93 4.46
N LEU A 166 -3.76 4.59 5.57
CA LEU A 166 -2.75 4.08 6.50
C LEU A 166 -3.21 2.81 7.23
N ARG A 167 -4.52 2.70 7.55
CA ARG A 167 -5.10 1.47 8.11
C ARG A 167 -4.92 0.30 7.15
N VAL A 168 -5.28 0.49 5.88
CA VAL A 168 -5.19 -0.55 4.84
C VAL A 168 -3.74 -0.96 4.61
N LEU A 169 -2.81 -0.01 4.51
CA LEU A 169 -1.38 -0.30 4.35
C LEU A 169 -0.81 -1.03 5.58
N GLY A 170 -1.19 -0.62 6.80
CA GLY A 170 -0.77 -1.30 8.03
C GLY A 170 -1.23 -2.75 8.09
N GLN A 171 -2.49 -3.01 7.71
CA GLN A 171 -2.99 -4.39 7.59
C GLN A 171 -2.24 -5.18 6.52
N GLY A 172 -1.94 -4.55 5.37
CA GLY A 172 -1.15 -5.17 4.31
C GLY A 172 0.23 -5.62 4.78
N ILE A 173 0.93 -4.78 5.57
CA ILE A 173 2.23 -5.11 6.16
C ILE A 173 2.14 -6.34 7.07
N ASP A 174 1.14 -6.36 7.96
CA ASP A 174 0.94 -7.48 8.89
C ASP A 174 0.65 -8.78 8.12
N LEU A 175 -0.26 -8.75 7.14
CA LEU A 175 -0.60 -9.90 6.29
C LEU A 175 0.61 -10.41 5.50
N ALA A 176 1.45 -9.52 4.94
CA ALA A 176 2.66 -9.91 4.23
C ALA A 176 3.68 -10.61 5.17
N ARG A 177 3.85 -10.09 6.39
CA ARG A 177 4.72 -10.72 7.40
C ARG A 177 4.16 -12.06 7.87
N GLN A 178 2.86 -12.20 8.01
CA GLN A 178 2.22 -13.48 8.30
C GLN A 178 2.40 -14.47 7.14
N ALA A 179 2.30 -14.03 5.89
CA ALA A 179 2.54 -14.87 4.71
C ALA A 179 3.98 -15.40 4.72
N GLN A 180 4.96 -14.55 4.95
CA GLN A 180 6.37 -14.92 5.11
C GLN A 180 6.57 -15.97 6.20
N LEU A 181 5.98 -15.74 7.37
CA LEU A 181 6.05 -16.68 8.50
C LEU A 181 5.45 -18.06 8.16
N GLN A 182 4.27 -18.09 7.51
CA GLN A 182 3.63 -19.35 7.10
C GLN A 182 4.50 -20.10 6.08
N ALA A 183 5.13 -19.41 5.14
CA ALA A 183 6.05 -20.03 4.19
C ALA A 183 7.28 -20.65 4.90
N HIS A 184 7.85 -19.98 5.90
CA HIS A 184 8.94 -20.52 6.72
C HIS A 184 8.48 -21.73 7.54
N MET A 185 7.30 -21.67 8.16
CA MET A 185 6.72 -22.80 8.91
C MET A 185 6.44 -24.01 8.02
N ALA A 186 6.12 -23.80 6.73
CA ALA A 186 5.91 -24.88 5.77
C ALA A 186 7.15 -25.75 5.61
N ILE A 187 8.33 -25.17 5.73
CA ILE A 187 9.62 -25.87 5.59
C ILE A 187 10.33 -26.10 6.93
N GLY A 188 9.63 -25.93 8.07
CA GLY A 188 10.13 -26.22 9.39
C GLY A 188 11.09 -25.18 9.97
N VAL A 189 11.12 -23.96 9.44
CA VAL A 189 11.83 -22.82 10.06
C VAL A 189 10.92 -22.19 11.12
N THR A 190 11.45 -21.99 12.33
CA THR A 190 10.69 -21.34 13.42
C THR A 190 10.69 -19.82 13.27
N ALA A 191 9.79 -19.13 13.98
CA ALA A 191 9.72 -17.68 14.03
C ALA A 191 11.02 -17.01 14.55
N THR A 192 11.89 -17.75 15.21
CA THR A 192 13.21 -17.30 15.70
C THR A 192 14.32 -17.46 14.65
N GLY A 193 14.00 -17.97 13.44
CA GLY A 193 15.00 -18.22 12.39
C GLY A 193 15.86 -19.48 12.64
N GLU A 194 15.59 -20.23 13.70
CA GLU A 194 16.26 -21.50 13.96
C GLU A 194 15.60 -22.61 13.14
N ALA A 195 16.41 -23.40 12.43
CA ALA A 195 15.92 -24.58 11.72
C ALA A 195 15.42 -25.60 12.75
N ASN A 196 14.21 -26.14 12.54
CA ASN A 196 13.76 -27.29 13.31
C ASN A 196 14.70 -28.47 13.01
N PRO A 197 15.40 -29.04 14.01
CA PRO A 197 16.36 -30.13 13.78
C PRO A 197 15.74 -31.35 13.12
N ASP A 198 14.43 -31.53 13.21
CA ASP A 198 13.68 -32.64 12.58
C ASP A 198 13.30 -32.38 11.13
N ALA A 199 13.55 -31.18 10.59
CA ALA A 199 13.13 -30.81 9.23
C ALA A 199 14.17 -31.16 8.13
N GLY A 200 15.32 -31.68 8.46
CA GLY A 200 16.36 -32.11 7.50
C GLY A 200 17.02 -30.96 6.71
N ILE A 201 16.90 -29.70 7.17
CA ILE A 201 17.43 -28.52 6.50
C ILE A 201 18.70 -28.06 7.19
N THR A 202 19.82 -28.09 6.47
CA THR A 202 21.07 -27.46 6.91
C THR A 202 21.02 -25.96 6.68
N SER A 203 21.15 -25.17 7.75
CA SER A 203 21.19 -23.71 7.68
C SER A 203 22.38 -23.23 6.85
N GLY A 204 22.13 -22.69 5.67
CA GLY A 204 23.11 -21.89 4.94
C GLY A 204 23.39 -20.60 5.73
N LYS A 205 24.62 -20.44 6.22
CA LYS A 205 25.07 -19.18 6.84
C LYS A 205 25.03 -18.07 5.79
N GLY A 206 24.06 -17.17 5.88
CA GLY A 206 24.10 -15.90 5.19
C GLY A 206 25.24 -15.05 5.74
N THR A 207 26.21 -14.74 4.90
CA THR A 207 27.30 -13.82 5.24
C THR A 207 26.72 -12.42 5.43
N ALA A 208 26.85 -11.90 6.63
CA ALA A 208 26.58 -10.50 6.91
C ALA A 208 27.52 -9.61 6.06
N ASN A 209 26.95 -8.71 5.29
CA ASN A 209 27.73 -7.72 4.53
C ASN A 209 27.97 -6.53 5.48
N GLU A 210 29.18 -6.47 6.05
CA GLU A 210 29.69 -5.28 6.71
C GLU A 210 29.97 -4.22 5.64
N ALA A 211 29.21 -3.15 5.66
CA ALA A 211 29.58 -1.89 5.02
C ALA A 211 29.67 -0.81 6.09
N ALA A 212 30.84 -0.76 6.72
CA ALA A 212 31.29 0.40 7.45
C ALA A 212 31.71 1.50 6.48
N GLY A 213 31.50 2.74 6.86
CA GLY A 213 32.08 3.85 6.14
C GLY A 213 31.47 5.19 6.56
N GLY A 214 31.79 5.63 7.79
CA GLY A 214 31.54 7.02 8.19
C GLY A 214 32.36 7.99 7.36
N ALA A 215 31.76 9.06 6.90
CA ALA A 215 32.47 10.28 6.50
C ALA A 215 31.82 11.47 7.20
N THR A 216 32.54 12.03 8.13
CA THR A 216 32.29 13.30 8.79
C THR A 216 32.59 14.44 7.80
N PRO A 217 31.75 15.45 7.62
CA PRO A 217 32.15 16.66 6.91
C PRO A 217 32.90 17.59 7.85
N THR A 218 34.16 17.86 7.54
CA THR A 218 34.95 18.95 8.09
C THR A 218 34.39 20.29 7.63
N LYS A 219 34.18 21.20 8.57
CA LYS A 219 34.02 22.64 8.33
C LYS A 219 35.39 23.22 7.97
N GLU A 220 35.46 24.00 6.90
CA GLU A 220 36.41 25.10 6.73
C GLU A 220 35.72 26.24 5.99
N GLU A 221 35.80 27.38 6.63
CA GLU A 221 35.83 28.82 6.32
C GLU A 221 34.94 29.38 5.21
#